data_42488eb11c49733474ccb2cb2c20e501
#
_entry.id   42488eb11c49733474ccb2cb2c20e501
#
_cell.length_a   1.000
_cell.length_b   1.000
_cell.length_c   1.000
_cell.angle_alpha   90.00
_cell.angle_beta   90.00
_cell.angle_gamma   90.00
#
_symmetry.space_group_name_H-M   'P 1'
#
loop_
_entity.id
_entity.type
_entity.pdbx_description
1 polymer ?
#
loop_
_entity_poly.entity_id
_entity_poly.type
_entity_poly.pdbx_seq_one_letter_code
_entity_poly.pdbx_strand_id
1 'polypeptide(L)'
;MVRMNRIVQVLLLGGLVVLQGCMFTTLRNELREMKHARVLTGRVLDQVRPEANVVLVLYRQSPDGLKIVNGTLLDSAVGKFVVKVPIGTFYLFAFEDLDNDLAWDGTEPNGYYGMPDAVVVTDSSPATLSGLDIRLNASAPPPGVFPETVSLPVEALGSSIVRAGQIADLDDPIFSLDYGNMGYWRPLTFIREIGFSLFFREPFDPGKIPVLFVHGALGTPHGWKDIVDRLDPDRFQPWFYYYPSGLPLDKNAAALNWMVAELHRELGFRKLHVVAHSMGGLVARDFILKNAYESRLDVVRQFVSISSPWNGHRLTAKGVRRAPAVVPSWHDMVPDSPFIRSLFARHLPEFVTYDLLFSYRGDCRFFLENNDGTVEISSQLDMRAQREARRIYGFDEDHGSILTGAEAIAQLVRLLSAPAGSPY
;
A
#
# COMPACT_ATOMS: atom_id res chain seq x y z
N MET A 1 35.00 7.82 -29.63
CA MET A 1 35.04 8.02 -28.18
C MET A 1 35.12 9.51 -27.90
N VAL A 2 33.97 10.16 -27.66
CA VAL A 2 33.91 11.60 -27.38
C VAL A 2 34.24 11.79 -25.89
N ARG A 3 35.36 12.46 -25.59
CA ARG A 3 35.71 12.85 -24.22
C ARG A 3 34.65 13.87 -23.73
N MET A 4 33.74 13.43 -22.91
CA MET A 4 32.77 14.27 -22.21
C MET A 4 33.52 15.32 -21.37
N ASN A 5 33.21 16.60 -21.58
CA ASN A 5 33.92 17.72 -20.98
C ASN A 5 33.78 17.66 -19.43
N ARG A 6 34.87 17.87 -18.70
CA ARG A 6 34.89 17.82 -17.21
C ARG A 6 33.82 18.73 -16.57
N ILE A 7 33.50 19.84 -17.23
CA ILE A 7 32.45 20.78 -16.77
C ILE A 7 31.06 20.10 -16.82
N VAL A 8 30.76 19.32 -17.87
CA VAL A 8 29.49 18.58 -18.00
C VAL A 8 29.41 17.46 -16.95
N GLN A 9 30.54 16.80 -16.64
CA GLN A 9 30.57 15.80 -15.56
C GLN A 9 30.35 16.42 -14.17
N VAL A 10 30.93 17.60 -13.91
CA VAL A 10 30.73 18.31 -12.63
C VAL A 10 29.31 18.83 -12.50
N LEU A 11 28.70 19.32 -13.59
CA LEU A 11 27.30 19.75 -13.59
C LEU A 11 26.32 18.59 -13.43
N LEU A 12 26.59 17.43 -14.04
CA LEU A 12 25.80 16.22 -13.85
C LEU A 12 25.92 15.67 -12.42
N LEU A 13 27.13 15.64 -11.86
CA LEU A 13 27.37 15.23 -10.47
C LEU A 13 26.74 16.23 -9.48
N GLY A 14 26.87 17.54 -9.73
CA GLY A 14 26.23 18.58 -8.94
C GLY A 14 24.70 18.49 -8.98
N GLY A 15 24.13 18.26 -10.15
CA GLY A 15 22.68 18.07 -10.34
C GLY A 15 22.16 16.82 -9.61
N LEU A 16 22.91 15.69 -9.65
CA LEU A 16 22.56 14.46 -8.93
C LEU A 16 22.59 14.68 -7.41
N VAL A 17 23.58 15.39 -6.88
CA VAL A 17 23.70 15.69 -5.43
C VAL A 17 22.58 16.61 -4.96
N VAL A 18 22.18 17.61 -5.79
CA VAL A 18 21.07 18.53 -5.48
C VAL A 18 19.72 17.77 -5.49
N LEU A 19 19.48 16.92 -6.50
CA LEU A 19 18.27 16.10 -6.58
C LEU A 19 18.15 15.14 -5.39
N GLN A 20 19.23 14.48 -5.02
CA GLN A 20 19.24 13.61 -3.82
C GLN A 20 19.01 14.41 -2.53
N GLY A 21 19.57 15.60 -2.41
CA GLY A 21 19.35 16.50 -1.28
C GLY A 21 17.88 16.89 -1.12
N CYS A 22 17.18 17.17 -2.22
CA CYS A 22 15.75 17.49 -2.23
C CYS A 22 14.90 16.29 -1.77
N MET A 23 15.19 15.06 -2.24
CA MET A 23 14.47 13.86 -1.87
C MET A 23 14.55 13.57 -0.37
N PHE A 24 15.74 13.65 0.22
CA PHE A 24 15.93 13.45 1.66
C PHE A 24 15.27 14.55 2.49
N THR A 25 15.26 15.79 2.01
CA THR A 25 14.59 16.89 2.69
C THR A 25 13.08 16.69 2.70
N THR A 26 12.51 16.32 1.56
CA THR A 26 11.08 16.01 1.43
C THR A 26 10.70 14.83 2.33
N LEU A 27 11.44 13.73 2.26
CA LEU A 27 11.23 12.56 3.13
C LEU A 27 11.26 12.95 4.61
N ARG A 28 12.25 13.75 5.03
CA ARG A 28 12.35 14.21 6.42
C ARG A 28 11.12 14.99 6.87
N ASN A 29 10.60 15.85 5.99
CA ASN A 29 9.39 16.63 6.29
C ASN A 29 8.17 15.74 6.41
N GLU A 30 7.98 14.79 5.51
CA GLU A 30 6.89 13.82 5.59
C GLU A 30 6.97 12.93 6.85
N LEU A 31 8.17 12.42 7.17
CA LEU A 31 8.37 11.62 8.39
C LEU A 31 8.08 12.43 9.66
N ARG A 32 8.43 13.71 9.67
CA ARG A 32 8.07 14.61 10.78
C ARG A 32 6.56 14.76 10.88
N GLU A 33 5.88 15.02 9.77
CA GLU A 33 4.42 15.12 9.75
C GLU A 33 3.76 13.80 10.20
N MET A 34 4.24 12.66 9.74
CA MET A 34 3.76 11.35 10.17
C MET A 34 3.93 11.11 11.68
N LYS A 35 5.05 11.53 12.25
CA LYS A 35 5.34 11.39 13.68
C LYS A 35 4.41 12.24 14.54
N HIS A 36 4.06 13.41 14.05
CA HIS A 36 3.19 14.36 14.76
C HIS A 36 1.70 14.16 14.45
N ALA A 37 1.36 13.25 13.55
CA ALA A 37 -0.04 12.95 13.25
C ALA A 37 -0.74 12.30 14.44
N ARG A 38 -2.02 12.65 14.63
CA ARG A 38 -2.91 12.13 15.69
C ARG A 38 -4.09 11.40 15.06
N VAL A 39 -4.71 10.56 15.84
CA VAL A 39 -5.92 9.84 15.43
C VAL A 39 -7.13 10.53 16.04
N LEU A 40 -8.09 10.92 15.20
CA LEU A 40 -9.41 11.37 15.62
C LEU A 40 -10.36 10.19 15.52
N THR A 41 -11.14 9.93 16.55
CA THR A 41 -12.13 8.85 16.54
C THR A 41 -13.40 9.26 17.28
N GLY A 42 -14.52 8.85 16.72
CA GLY A 42 -15.86 9.11 17.24
C GLY A 42 -16.88 8.27 16.53
N ARG A 43 -18.16 8.62 16.71
CA ARG A 43 -19.31 7.98 16.07
C ARG A 43 -20.25 9.02 15.48
N VAL A 44 -20.90 8.68 14.41
CA VAL A 44 -22.06 9.40 13.94
C VAL A 44 -23.30 8.73 14.53
N LEU A 45 -24.12 9.49 15.23
CA LEU A 45 -25.24 9.02 16.03
C LEU A 45 -26.54 9.61 15.48
N ASP A 46 -27.66 9.02 15.90
CA ASP A 46 -29.00 9.52 15.62
C ASP A 46 -29.29 9.60 14.12
N GLN A 47 -28.91 8.58 13.35
CA GLN A 47 -29.27 8.45 11.95
C GLN A 47 -30.80 8.50 11.78
N VAL A 48 -31.25 9.32 10.85
CA VAL A 48 -32.68 9.47 10.52
C VAL A 48 -33.14 8.33 9.60
N ARG A 49 -32.26 7.88 8.70
CA ARG A 49 -32.48 6.73 7.80
C ARG A 49 -31.30 5.74 7.90
N PRO A 50 -31.46 4.68 8.69
CA PRO A 50 -30.37 3.74 8.92
C PRO A 50 -29.85 3.04 7.66
N GLU A 51 -30.62 3.02 6.58
CA GLU A 51 -30.23 2.47 5.28
C GLU A 51 -29.44 3.42 4.39
N ALA A 52 -29.43 4.72 4.72
CA ALA A 52 -28.68 5.70 3.94
C ALA A 52 -27.17 5.64 4.21
N ASN A 53 -26.39 5.96 3.21
CA ASN A 53 -24.96 6.14 3.38
C ASN A 53 -24.69 7.35 4.28
N VAL A 54 -23.72 7.26 5.15
CA VAL A 54 -23.25 8.38 5.97
C VAL A 54 -21.90 8.83 5.45
N VAL A 55 -21.80 10.10 5.12
CA VAL A 55 -20.57 10.73 4.67
C VAL A 55 -20.00 11.59 5.78
N LEU A 56 -18.75 11.33 6.18
CA LEU A 56 -17.98 12.17 7.09
C LEU A 56 -17.02 13.05 6.28
N VAL A 57 -17.08 14.35 6.51
CA VAL A 57 -16.18 15.33 5.88
C VAL A 57 -15.30 15.97 6.94
N LEU A 58 -14.01 15.93 6.75
CA LEU A 58 -13.03 16.59 7.59
C LEU A 58 -12.53 17.88 6.91
N TYR A 59 -12.73 18.98 7.56
CA TYR A 59 -12.21 20.28 7.14
C TYR A 59 -10.98 20.66 7.97
N ARG A 60 -10.01 21.28 7.34
CA ARG A 60 -8.88 21.95 7.98
C ARG A 60 -8.99 23.47 7.81
N GLN A 61 -8.80 24.20 8.91
CA GLN A 61 -8.67 25.64 8.85
C GLN A 61 -7.38 26.03 8.12
N SER A 62 -7.50 26.89 7.15
CA SER A 62 -6.39 27.51 6.40
C SER A 62 -6.53 29.04 6.41
N PRO A 63 -5.48 29.80 6.05
CA PRO A 63 -5.61 31.26 5.89
C PRO A 63 -6.70 31.68 4.90
N ASP A 64 -6.97 30.85 3.89
CA ASP A 64 -7.95 31.10 2.83
C ASP A 64 -9.36 30.54 3.18
N GLY A 65 -9.60 30.09 4.41
CA GLY A 65 -10.84 29.48 4.86
C GLY A 65 -10.75 27.97 5.12
N LEU A 66 -11.88 27.30 5.19
CA LEU A 66 -11.97 25.87 5.37
C LEU A 66 -11.63 25.11 4.07
N LYS A 67 -10.77 24.11 4.18
CA LYS A 67 -10.45 23.20 3.06
C LYS A 67 -10.79 21.77 3.45
N ILE A 68 -11.48 21.06 2.58
CA ILE A 68 -11.71 19.61 2.73
C ILE A 68 -10.35 18.91 2.67
N VAL A 69 -10.06 18.10 3.67
CA VAL A 69 -8.82 17.30 3.74
C VAL A 69 -9.09 15.82 3.79
N ASN A 70 -10.33 15.43 4.05
CA ASN A 70 -10.78 14.05 4.02
C ASN A 70 -12.30 13.98 3.86
N GLY A 71 -12.78 13.03 3.04
CA GLY A 71 -14.16 12.59 2.99
C GLY A 71 -14.18 11.06 3.16
N THR A 72 -15.08 10.52 3.97
CA THR A 72 -15.14 9.08 4.24
C THR A 72 -16.58 8.62 4.27
N LEU A 73 -16.90 7.60 3.47
CA LEU A 73 -18.13 6.83 3.64
C LEU A 73 -18.00 5.98 4.91
N LEU A 74 -18.96 6.07 5.79
CA LEU A 74 -19.01 5.28 7.01
C LEU A 74 -19.94 4.08 6.80
N ASP A 75 -19.57 2.95 7.40
CA ASP A 75 -20.47 1.83 7.53
C ASP A 75 -21.67 2.26 8.40
N SER A 76 -22.85 2.31 7.80
CA SER A 76 -24.09 2.76 8.44
C SER A 76 -24.44 1.93 9.68
N ALA A 77 -24.08 0.64 9.72
CA ALA A 77 -24.37 -0.24 10.84
C ALA A 77 -23.56 0.10 12.11
N VAL A 78 -22.40 0.74 11.97
CA VAL A 78 -21.46 1.01 13.08
C VAL A 78 -21.32 2.50 13.38
N GLY A 79 -21.47 3.36 12.36
CA GLY A 79 -21.34 4.82 12.46
C GLY A 79 -19.98 5.31 13.01
N LYS A 80 -19.00 4.40 13.20
CA LYS A 80 -17.71 4.71 13.82
C LYS A 80 -16.72 5.21 12.78
N PHE A 81 -15.98 6.27 13.11
CA PHE A 81 -14.89 6.76 12.29
C PHE A 81 -13.54 6.77 13.01
N VAL A 82 -12.49 6.60 12.22
CA VAL A 82 -11.09 6.72 12.63
C VAL A 82 -10.35 7.46 11.53
N VAL A 83 -9.91 8.68 11.81
CA VAL A 83 -9.22 9.53 10.84
C VAL A 83 -7.88 9.96 11.39
N LYS A 84 -6.82 9.84 10.60
CA LYS A 84 -5.48 10.28 10.96
C LYS A 84 -5.24 11.69 10.40
N VAL A 85 -4.85 12.62 11.28
CA VAL A 85 -4.66 14.02 10.94
C VAL A 85 -3.27 14.53 11.37
N PRO A 86 -2.67 15.47 10.61
CA PRO A 86 -1.48 16.19 11.07
C PRO A 86 -1.85 17.20 12.17
N ILE A 87 -0.86 17.91 12.68
CA ILE A 87 -1.09 19.11 13.52
C ILE A 87 -1.90 20.13 12.74
N GLY A 88 -2.88 20.73 13.39
CA GLY A 88 -3.76 21.70 12.78
C GLY A 88 -5.07 21.89 13.53
N THR A 89 -5.92 22.72 12.95
CA THR A 89 -7.28 22.99 13.43
C THR A 89 -8.29 22.39 12.48
N PHE A 90 -9.19 21.58 13.02
CA PHE A 90 -10.11 20.76 12.23
C PHE A 90 -11.55 20.94 12.68
N TYR A 91 -12.45 20.73 11.72
CA TYR A 91 -13.90 20.63 11.93
C TYR A 91 -14.39 19.36 11.26
N LEU A 92 -15.33 18.68 11.90
CA LEU A 92 -15.93 17.48 11.37
C LEU A 92 -17.40 17.77 11.03
N PHE A 93 -17.80 17.40 9.83
CA PHE A 93 -19.16 17.49 9.33
C PHE A 93 -19.58 16.10 8.82
N ALA A 94 -20.81 15.70 9.11
CA ALA A 94 -21.35 14.45 8.61
C ALA A 94 -22.76 14.66 8.11
N PHE A 95 -23.16 13.91 7.08
CA PHE A 95 -24.51 13.94 6.55
C PHE A 95 -24.96 12.55 6.07
N GLU A 96 -26.26 12.32 6.02
CA GLU A 96 -26.86 11.17 5.34
C GLU A 96 -27.02 11.50 3.87
N ASP A 97 -26.32 10.76 3.03
CA ASP A 97 -26.36 10.86 1.57
C ASP A 97 -27.57 10.05 1.06
N LEU A 98 -28.69 10.73 0.84
CA LEU A 98 -29.98 10.09 0.59
C LEU A 98 -30.18 9.71 -0.87
N ASP A 99 -29.54 10.41 -1.79
CA ASP A 99 -29.64 10.20 -3.24
C ASP A 99 -28.37 9.60 -3.86
N ASN A 100 -27.35 9.37 -3.02
CA ASN A 100 -26.05 8.77 -3.38
C ASN A 100 -25.27 9.61 -4.39
N ASP A 101 -25.38 10.94 -4.31
CA ASP A 101 -24.63 11.86 -5.17
C ASP A 101 -23.33 12.38 -4.51
N LEU A 102 -23.09 12.00 -3.23
CA LEU A 102 -21.94 12.37 -2.42
C LEU A 102 -21.84 13.88 -2.18
N ALA A 103 -22.96 14.56 -2.26
CA ALA A 103 -23.05 15.98 -2.00
C ALA A 103 -24.11 16.25 -0.93
N TRP A 104 -23.87 17.24 -0.10
CA TRP A 104 -24.86 17.78 0.80
C TRP A 104 -25.37 19.12 0.25
N ASP A 105 -26.65 19.21 0.01
CA ASP A 105 -27.32 20.38 -0.61
C ASP A 105 -28.22 21.15 0.35
N GLY A 106 -28.23 20.78 1.63
CA GLY A 106 -29.06 21.41 2.66
C GLY A 106 -30.40 20.71 2.92
N THR A 107 -30.77 19.70 2.15
CA THR A 107 -32.02 18.93 2.34
C THR A 107 -31.83 17.68 3.19
N GLU A 108 -30.60 17.22 3.34
CA GLU A 108 -30.25 15.99 4.00
C GLU A 108 -29.93 16.17 5.49
N PRO A 109 -30.21 15.15 6.32
CA PRO A 109 -29.84 15.17 7.73
C PRO A 109 -28.34 15.35 7.89
N ASN A 110 -27.93 16.26 8.75
CA ASN A 110 -26.52 16.59 8.94
C ASN A 110 -26.17 16.81 10.41
N GLY A 111 -24.89 16.82 10.71
CA GLY A 111 -24.36 17.11 12.02
C GLY A 111 -22.90 17.52 11.95
N TYR A 112 -22.38 18.05 13.05
CA TYR A 112 -21.01 18.53 13.11
C TYR A 112 -20.42 18.38 14.51
N TYR A 113 -19.07 18.36 14.56
CA TYR A 113 -18.30 18.41 15.79
C TYR A 113 -17.26 19.53 15.72
N GLY A 114 -17.00 20.17 16.84
CA GLY A 114 -16.00 21.23 16.93
C GLY A 114 -16.56 22.64 16.68
N MET A 115 -17.87 22.84 16.86
CA MET A 115 -18.49 24.17 16.68
C MET A 115 -19.10 24.67 18.01
N PRO A 116 -18.80 25.93 18.38
CA PRO A 116 -17.90 26.90 17.72
C PRO A 116 -16.41 26.57 17.91
N ASP A 117 -16.08 25.64 18.81
CA ASP A 117 -14.71 25.31 19.18
C ASP A 117 -14.15 24.19 18.32
N ALA A 118 -13.19 24.52 17.49
CA ALA A 118 -12.53 23.58 16.59
C ALA A 118 -11.76 22.48 17.34
N VAL A 119 -11.56 21.33 16.71
CA VAL A 119 -10.63 20.29 17.17
C VAL A 119 -9.20 20.73 16.90
N VAL A 120 -8.49 21.19 17.93
CA VAL A 120 -7.11 21.65 17.80
C VAL A 120 -6.16 20.51 18.11
N VAL A 121 -5.37 20.12 17.13
CA VAL A 121 -4.36 19.07 17.22
C VAL A 121 -2.98 19.71 17.28
N THR A 122 -2.25 19.45 18.36
CA THR A 122 -0.90 19.97 18.62
C THR A 122 0.08 18.83 18.91
N ASP A 123 1.36 19.15 19.07
CA ASP A 123 2.37 18.18 19.51
C ASP A 123 2.09 17.61 20.89
N SER A 124 1.45 18.38 21.76
CA SER A 124 1.06 17.95 23.11
C SER A 124 -0.26 17.16 23.15
N SER A 125 -1.00 17.11 22.04
CA SER A 125 -2.23 16.33 21.98
C SER A 125 -1.96 14.85 22.17
N PRO A 126 -2.88 14.09 22.83
CA PRO A 126 -2.78 12.64 22.92
C PRO A 126 -2.65 12.00 21.53
N ALA A 127 -2.02 10.82 21.45
CA ALA A 127 -1.89 10.07 20.20
C ALA A 127 -3.26 9.79 19.55
N THR A 128 -4.30 9.64 20.36
CA THR A 128 -5.70 9.48 19.94
C THR A 128 -6.58 10.46 20.69
N LEU A 129 -7.36 11.24 19.95
CA LEU A 129 -8.46 12.05 20.45
C LEU A 129 -9.76 11.28 20.18
N SER A 130 -10.42 10.85 21.24
CA SER A 130 -11.64 10.03 21.18
C SER A 130 -12.87 10.78 21.69
N GLY A 131 -14.05 10.26 21.38
CA GLY A 131 -15.32 10.87 21.82
C GLY A 131 -15.76 12.06 20.98
N LEU A 132 -15.28 12.13 19.73
CA LEU A 132 -15.68 13.17 18.77
C LEU A 132 -17.01 12.76 18.11
N ASP A 133 -18.04 12.50 18.93
CA ASP A 133 -19.32 11.99 18.44
C ASP A 133 -20.14 13.11 17.77
N ILE A 134 -20.68 12.80 16.59
CA ILE A 134 -21.52 13.71 15.78
C ILE A 134 -22.94 13.20 15.84
N ARG A 135 -23.90 14.07 16.17
CA ARG A 135 -25.34 13.75 16.13
C ARG A 135 -25.96 14.34 14.89
N LEU A 136 -26.62 13.52 14.10
CA LEU A 136 -27.35 13.97 12.93
C LEU A 136 -28.70 14.58 13.36
N ASN A 137 -29.08 15.67 12.70
CA ASN A 137 -30.36 16.36 12.91
C ASN A 137 -30.97 16.71 11.55
N ALA A 138 -32.15 16.21 11.28
CA ALA A 138 -32.85 16.43 10.03
C ALA A 138 -33.18 17.90 9.73
N SER A 139 -33.06 18.79 10.72
CA SER A 139 -33.57 20.18 10.61
C SER A 139 -32.51 21.26 10.90
N ALA A 140 -31.29 20.90 11.23
CA ALA A 140 -30.28 21.90 11.60
C ALA A 140 -29.38 22.25 10.40
N PRO A 141 -29.46 23.49 9.90
CA PRO A 141 -28.45 23.95 8.93
C PRO A 141 -27.07 23.95 9.59
N PRO A 142 -26.01 23.67 8.85
CA PRO A 142 -24.67 23.79 9.38
C PRO A 142 -24.40 25.25 9.77
N PRO A 143 -23.61 25.51 10.82
CA PRO A 143 -23.17 26.85 11.13
C PRO A 143 -22.49 27.51 9.94
N GLY A 144 -22.67 28.83 9.75
CA GLY A 144 -22.16 29.59 8.61
C GLY A 144 -20.65 29.59 8.39
N VAL A 145 -19.91 28.76 9.10
CA VAL A 145 -18.48 28.44 8.86
C VAL A 145 -18.34 27.38 7.78
N PHE A 146 -19.32 26.48 7.61
CA PHE A 146 -19.32 25.47 6.55
C PHE A 146 -19.91 26.05 5.26
N PRO A 147 -19.48 25.55 4.10
CA PRO A 147 -20.10 25.89 2.84
C PRO A 147 -21.61 25.58 2.85
N GLU A 148 -22.41 26.36 2.15
CA GLU A 148 -23.86 26.14 1.99
C GLU A 148 -24.18 24.83 1.26
N THR A 149 -23.24 24.34 0.46
CA THR A 149 -23.29 23.05 -0.22
C THR A 149 -21.92 22.36 -0.08
N VAL A 150 -21.94 21.06 0.11
CA VAL A 150 -20.74 20.24 0.18
C VAL A 150 -20.82 19.22 -0.95
N SER A 151 -20.03 19.39 -1.99
CA SER A 151 -19.81 18.35 -2.98
C SER A 151 -18.42 17.77 -2.76
N LEU A 152 -18.39 16.47 -2.48
CA LEU A 152 -17.13 15.76 -2.41
C LEU A 152 -16.76 15.33 -3.83
N PRO A 153 -15.68 15.87 -4.41
CA PRO A 153 -15.16 15.28 -5.62
C PRO A 153 -14.88 13.79 -5.33
N VAL A 154 -15.20 12.93 -6.28
CA VAL A 154 -15.01 11.47 -6.13
C VAL A 154 -13.57 11.15 -5.71
N GLU A 155 -12.62 12.00 -6.11
CA GLU A 155 -11.22 11.95 -5.68
C GLU A 155 -11.03 12.29 -4.19
N ALA A 156 -11.90 13.08 -3.58
CA ALA A 156 -11.83 13.42 -2.16
C ALA A 156 -12.48 12.35 -1.26
N LEU A 157 -13.42 11.56 -1.78
CA LEU A 157 -13.88 10.32 -1.13
C LEU A 157 -12.80 9.27 -1.09
N GLY A 158 -11.82 9.47 -1.88
CA GLY A 158 -10.73 8.56 -1.95
C GLY A 158 -9.66 8.73 -0.90
N SER A 159 -9.83 9.55 0.07
CA SER A 159 -8.95 9.53 1.24
C SER A 159 -9.39 8.51 2.30
N SER A 160 -10.27 7.57 1.99
CA SER A 160 -10.18 6.29 2.63
C SER A 160 -8.76 5.79 2.32
N ILE A 161 -7.93 5.73 3.34
CA ILE A 161 -6.52 5.32 3.27
C ILE A 161 -6.38 3.95 2.58
N VAL A 162 -7.50 3.28 2.32
CA VAL A 162 -7.58 1.93 1.78
C VAL A 162 -8.70 1.83 0.75
N ARG A 163 -8.36 1.43 -0.47
CA ARG A 163 -9.29 1.22 -1.58
C ARG A 163 -9.15 -0.21 -2.10
N ALA A 164 -10.22 -0.95 -2.18
CA ALA A 164 -10.19 -2.32 -2.68
C ALA A 164 -11.25 -2.54 -3.75
N GLY A 165 -10.88 -3.29 -4.80
CA GLY A 165 -11.81 -3.70 -5.85
C GLY A 165 -12.00 -2.69 -7.00
N GLN A 166 -11.28 -1.58 -7.03
CA GLN A 166 -11.34 -0.63 -8.16
C GLN A 166 -10.70 -1.25 -9.40
N ILE A 167 -11.35 -1.09 -10.55
CA ILE A 167 -10.83 -1.56 -11.84
C ILE A 167 -9.87 -0.52 -12.40
N ALA A 168 -8.68 -0.96 -12.82
CA ALA A 168 -7.69 -0.10 -13.47
C ALA A 168 -6.94 -0.83 -14.59
N ASP A 169 -6.57 -0.08 -15.61
CA ASP A 169 -5.67 -0.56 -16.66
C ASP A 169 -4.21 -0.44 -16.19
N LEU A 170 -3.35 -1.39 -16.57
CA LEU A 170 -1.92 -1.34 -16.20
C LEU A 170 -1.16 -0.17 -16.86
N ASP A 171 -1.71 0.39 -17.91
CA ASP A 171 -1.17 1.58 -18.59
C ASP A 171 -1.73 2.90 -18.01
N ASP A 172 -2.51 2.85 -16.93
CA ASP A 172 -2.99 4.05 -16.25
C ASP A 172 -1.82 4.89 -15.75
N PRO A 173 -1.82 6.23 -15.97
CA PRO A 173 -0.77 7.13 -15.50
C PRO A 173 -0.44 7.05 -14.01
N ILE A 174 -1.39 6.66 -13.16
CA ILE A 174 -1.15 6.44 -11.71
C ILE A 174 -0.14 5.32 -11.43
N PHE A 175 0.10 4.43 -12.39
CA PHE A 175 1.08 3.35 -12.29
C PHE A 175 2.44 3.70 -12.92
N SER A 176 2.68 4.98 -13.22
CA SER A 176 3.97 5.44 -13.71
C SER A 176 5.08 5.32 -12.65
N LEU A 177 6.32 5.36 -13.11
CA LEU A 177 7.51 5.33 -12.24
C LEU A 177 7.54 6.51 -11.25
N ASP A 178 6.95 7.65 -11.60
CA ASP A 178 6.88 8.83 -10.72
C ASP A 178 6.04 8.53 -9.47
N TYR A 179 4.93 7.84 -9.62
CA TYR A 179 4.12 7.40 -8.50
C TYR A 179 4.79 6.28 -7.69
N GLY A 180 5.53 5.36 -8.34
CA GLY A 180 6.37 4.39 -7.65
C GLY A 180 7.45 5.06 -6.78
N ASN A 181 8.12 6.07 -7.33
CA ASN A 181 9.06 6.92 -6.60
C ASN A 181 8.37 7.69 -5.46
N MET A 182 7.17 8.23 -5.70
CA MET A 182 6.37 8.88 -4.66
C MET A 182 6.07 7.92 -3.52
N GLY A 183 5.60 6.72 -3.80
CA GLY A 183 5.29 5.70 -2.77
C GLY A 183 6.50 5.35 -1.89
N TYR A 184 7.70 5.50 -2.40
CA TYR A 184 8.92 5.22 -1.66
C TYR A 184 9.48 6.42 -0.90
N TRP A 185 9.61 7.57 -1.55
CA TRP A 185 10.28 8.75 -1.01
C TRP A 185 9.32 9.76 -0.37
N ARG A 186 8.04 9.68 -0.71
CA ARG A 186 6.97 10.58 -0.26
C ARG A 186 5.73 9.77 0.16
N PRO A 187 5.87 8.83 1.11
CA PRO A 187 4.81 7.87 1.42
C PRO A 187 3.53 8.52 1.95
N LEU A 188 3.62 9.65 2.64
CA LEU A 188 2.44 10.38 3.12
C LEU A 188 1.69 11.07 1.96
N THR A 189 2.41 11.66 1.01
CA THR A 189 1.82 12.20 -0.22
C THR A 189 1.13 11.09 -1.01
N PHE A 190 1.79 9.95 -1.19
CA PHE A 190 1.20 8.79 -1.85
C PHE A 190 -0.10 8.32 -1.18
N ILE A 191 -0.13 8.26 0.15
CA ILE A 191 -1.35 7.89 0.90
C ILE A 191 -2.48 8.88 0.62
N ARG A 192 -2.19 10.16 0.46
CA ARG A 192 -3.19 11.19 0.17
C ARG A 192 -3.73 11.11 -1.25
N GLU A 193 -2.89 10.78 -2.22
CA GLU A 193 -3.25 10.75 -3.63
C GLU A 193 -3.80 9.38 -4.06
N ILE A 194 -3.19 8.29 -3.60
CA ILE A 194 -3.50 6.93 -4.05
C ILE A 194 -4.07 6.06 -2.91
N GLY A 195 -3.54 6.21 -1.68
CA GLY A 195 -3.86 5.33 -0.56
C GLY A 195 -3.14 3.98 -0.64
N PHE A 196 -3.60 3.03 0.19
CA PHE A 196 -3.33 1.61 0.01
C PHE A 196 -4.42 1.07 -0.91
N SER A 197 -4.07 0.56 -2.07
CA SER A 197 -5.05 0.19 -3.07
C SER A 197 -4.86 -1.24 -3.54
N LEU A 198 -5.97 -1.94 -3.72
CA LEU A 198 -6.01 -3.24 -4.36
C LEU A 198 -6.87 -3.11 -5.62
N PHE A 199 -6.20 -2.99 -6.77
CA PHE A 199 -6.85 -2.83 -8.06
C PHE A 199 -7.12 -4.18 -8.71
N PHE A 200 -8.23 -4.26 -9.42
CA PHE A 200 -8.60 -5.37 -10.28
C PHE A 200 -8.34 -5.01 -11.75
N ARG A 201 -7.99 -6.00 -12.55
CA ARG A 201 -7.89 -5.82 -14.01
C ARG A 201 -9.26 -5.80 -14.69
N GLU A 202 -10.22 -6.51 -14.13
CA GLU A 202 -11.58 -6.71 -14.63
C GLU A 202 -12.55 -6.91 -13.47
N PRO A 203 -13.87 -6.82 -13.68
CA PRO A 203 -14.85 -7.16 -12.65
C PRO A 203 -14.61 -8.56 -12.09
N PHE A 204 -14.88 -8.75 -10.79
CA PHE A 204 -14.71 -10.04 -10.14
C PHE A 204 -15.58 -11.12 -10.81
N ASP A 205 -14.94 -12.23 -11.18
CA ASP A 205 -15.58 -13.43 -11.69
C ASP A 205 -15.36 -14.60 -10.68
N PRO A 206 -16.43 -15.13 -10.06
CA PRO A 206 -16.30 -16.25 -9.12
C PRO A 206 -15.81 -17.56 -9.74
N GLY A 207 -15.84 -17.68 -11.08
CA GLY A 207 -15.30 -18.82 -11.82
C GLY A 207 -13.78 -18.78 -11.99
N LYS A 208 -13.16 -17.61 -11.80
CA LYS A 208 -11.71 -17.43 -11.97
C LYS A 208 -10.98 -17.36 -10.62
N ILE A 209 -9.70 -17.70 -10.63
CA ILE A 209 -8.83 -17.63 -9.46
C ILE A 209 -8.14 -16.25 -9.43
N PRO A 210 -8.34 -15.43 -8.39
CA PRO A 210 -7.56 -14.21 -8.21
C PRO A 210 -6.06 -14.50 -8.05
N VAL A 211 -5.24 -13.75 -8.80
CA VAL A 211 -3.78 -13.74 -8.68
C VAL A 211 -3.36 -12.36 -8.19
N LEU A 212 -2.97 -12.26 -6.95
CA LEU A 212 -2.54 -11.03 -6.29
C LEU A 212 -1.06 -10.78 -6.56
N PHE A 213 -0.76 -9.67 -7.20
CA PHE A 213 0.59 -9.20 -7.48
C PHE A 213 1.03 -8.14 -6.48
N VAL A 214 2.21 -8.35 -5.85
CA VAL A 214 2.78 -7.48 -4.84
C VAL A 214 4.15 -6.98 -5.30
N HIS A 215 4.24 -5.70 -5.66
CA HIS A 215 5.47 -5.11 -6.19
C HIS A 215 6.55 -4.88 -5.13
N GLY A 216 7.79 -4.64 -5.56
CA GLY A 216 8.92 -4.31 -4.70
C GLY A 216 9.03 -2.81 -4.36
N ALA A 217 10.18 -2.43 -3.82
CA ALA A 217 10.52 -1.02 -3.60
C ALA A 217 10.50 -0.25 -4.93
N LEU A 218 9.93 0.96 -4.94
CA LEU A 218 9.77 1.82 -6.12
C LEU A 218 8.89 1.21 -7.23
N GLY A 219 8.34 0.01 -7.02
CA GLY A 219 7.53 -0.70 -8.00
C GLY A 219 6.12 -0.13 -8.15
N THR A 220 5.47 -0.53 -9.24
CA THR A 220 4.08 -0.18 -9.57
C THR A 220 3.37 -1.38 -10.19
N PRO A 221 2.03 -1.39 -10.26
CA PRO A 221 1.27 -2.42 -10.97
C PRO A 221 1.68 -2.60 -12.44
N HIS A 222 2.11 -1.54 -13.13
CA HIS A 222 2.56 -1.61 -14.53
C HIS A 222 3.70 -2.63 -14.73
N GLY A 223 4.58 -2.81 -13.74
CA GLY A 223 5.70 -3.76 -13.83
C GLY A 223 5.28 -5.23 -14.00
N TRP A 224 4.01 -5.55 -13.86
CA TRP A 224 3.47 -6.91 -14.01
C TRP A 224 2.90 -7.20 -15.40
N LYS A 225 2.90 -6.21 -16.32
CA LYS A 225 2.21 -6.28 -17.62
C LYS A 225 2.59 -7.52 -18.42
N ASP A 226 3.88 -7.79 -18.61
CA ASP A 226 4.35 -8.91 -19.43
C ASP A 226 3.95 -10.29 -18.86
N ILE A 227 3.84 -10.39 -17.53
CA ILE A 227 3.38 -11.59 -16.84
C ILE A 227 1.86 -11.74 -17.02
N VAL A 228 1.11 -10.66 -16.80
CA VAL A 228 -0.36 -10.65 -16.91
C VAL A 228 -0.82 -11.02 -18.32
N ASP A 229 -0.14 -10.50 -19.35
CA ASP A 229 -0.44 -10.78 -20.76
C ASP A 229 -0.20 -12.26 -21.14
N ARG A 230 0.47 -13.05 -20.28
CA ARG A 230 0.73 -14.48 -20.48
C ARG A 230 -0.11 -15.39 -19.58
N LEU A 231 -0.89 -14.83 -18.66
CA LEU A 231 -1.84 -15.61 -17.86
C LEU A 231 -3.00 -16.10 -18.74
N ASP A 232 -3.52 -17.26 -18.39
CA ASP A 232 -4.77 -17.77 -18.97
C ASP A 232 -5.96 -16.91 -18.45
N PRO A 233 -6.58 -16.08 -19.31
CA PRO A 233 -7.62 -15.16 -18.90
C PRO A 233 -8.94 -15.86 -18.54
N ASP A 234 -9.15 -17.10 -18.97
CA ASP A 234 -10.35 -17.89 -18.63
C ASP A 234 -10.23 -18.51 -17.24
N ARG A 235 -9.03 -18.60 -16.72
CA ARG A 235 -8.73 -19.25 -15.44
C ARG A 235 -8.36 -18.29 -14.32
N PHE A 236 -7.68 -17.20 -14.65
CA PHE A 236 -7.10 -16.27 -13.68
C PHE A 236 -7.63 -14.85 -13.87
N GLN A 237 -7.75 -14.13 -12.74
CA GLN A 237 -8.07 -12.71 -12.73
C GLN A 237 -7.00 -11.96 -11.93
N PRO A 238 -6.22 -11.06 -12.58
CA PRO A 238 -5.14 -10.34 -11.92
C PRO A 238 -5.66 -9.27 -10.97
N TRP A 239 -5.09 -9.25 -9.76
CA TRP A 239 -5.28 -8.23 -8.73
C TRP A 239 -3.93 -7.61 -8.38
N PHE A 240 -3.88 -6.31 -8.12
CA PHE A 240 -2.63 -5.58 -7.91
C PHE A 240 -2.66 -4.82 -6.59
N TYR A 241 -1.77 -5.17 -5.68
CA TYR A 241 -1.57 -4.40 -4.48
C TYR A 241 -0.63 -3.23 -4.77
N TYR A 242 -1.16 -2.00 -4.68
CA TYR A 242 -0.41 -0.77 -4.86
C TYR A 242 -0.34 -0.02 -3.55
N TYR A 243 0.86 0.19 -3.04
CA TYR A 243 1.10 0.62 -1.67
C TYR A 243 2.33 1.52 -1.56
N PRO A 244 2.39 2.40 -0.52
CA PRO A 244 3.56 3.25 -0.26
C PRO A 244 4.74 2.40 0.23
N SER A 245 5.58 1.97 -0.72
CA SER A 245 6.68 1.01 -0.48
C SER A 245 7.78 1.54 0.46
N GLY A 246 7.80 2.84 0.76
CA GLY A 246 8.67 3.44 1.77
C GLY A 246 8.23 3.28 3.22
N LEU A 247 6.98 2.88 3.49
CA LEU A 247 6.49 2.65 4.85
C LEU A 247 7.05 1.35 5.46
N PRO A 248 6.92 1.17 6.79
CA PRO A 248 7.24 -0.11 7.44
C PRO A 248 6.48 -1.27 6.81
N LEU A 249 7.18 -2.40 6.60
CA LEU A 249 6.64 -3.52 5.83
C LEU A 249 5.48 -4.21 6.56
N ASP A 250 5.52 -4.24 7.90
CA ASP A 250 4.42 -4.76 8.73
C ASP A 250 3.11 -3.98 8.53
N LYS A 251 3.19 -2.65 8.30
CA LYS A 251 2.02 -1.80 8.04
C LYS A 251 1.44 -2.06 6.65
N ASN A 252 2.31 -2.21 5.65
CA ASN A 252 1.91 -2.59 4.31
C ASN A 252 1.23 -3.97 4.30
N ALA A 253 1.78 -4.95 5.00
CA ALA A 253 1.19 -6.28 5.12
C ALA A 253 -0.15 -6.28 5.89
N ALA A 254 -0.26 -5.47 6.95
CA ALA A 254 -1.50 -5.35 7.72
C ALA A 254 -2.63 -4.71 6.89
N ALA A 255 -2.31 -3.67 6.10
CA ALA A 255 -3.29 -3.04 5.20
C ALA A 255 -3.77 -4.03 4.13
N LEU A 256 -2.85 -4.79 3.53
CA LEU A 256 -3.20 -5.83 2.56
C LEU A 256 -4.09 -6.91 3.19
N ASN A 257 -3.75 -7.38 4.39
CA ASN A 257 -4.54 -8.38 5.09
C ASN A 257 -5.97 -7.91 5.36
N TRP A 258 -6.12 -6.65 5.78
CA TRP A 258 -7.44 -6.06 5.99
C TRP A 258 -8.25 -6.02 4.69
N MET A 259 -7.68 -5.53 3.58
CA MET A 259 -8.35 -5.46 2.28
C MET A 259 -8.78 -6.84 1.76
N VAL A 260 -7.89 -7.82 1.85
CA VAL A 260 -8.19 -9.18 1.39
C VAL A 260 -9.29 -9.83 2.25
N ALA A 261 -9.30 -9.57 3.56
CA ALA A 261 -10.36 -10.05 4.45
C ALA A 261 -11.73 -9.43 4.11
N GLU A 262 -11.78 -8.12 3.84
CA GLU A 262 -13.00 -7.44 3.42
C GLU A 262 -13.49 -7.95 2.07
N LEU A 263 -12.62 -8.02 1.06
CA LEU A 263 -12.98 -8.57 -0.25
C LEU A 263 -13.43 -10.05 -0.18
N HIS A 264 -12.81 -10.84 0.71
CA HIS A 264 -13.28 -12.22 0.93
C HIS A 264 -14.70 -12.25 1.50
N ARG A 265 -15.00 -11.36 2.45
CA ARG A 265 -16.34 -11.24 3.04
C ARG A 265 -17.39 -10.81 2.01
N GLU A 266 -17.03 -9.89 1.11
CA GLU A 266 -17.92 -9.35 0.08
C GLU A 266 -18.11 -10.27 -1.12
N LEU A 267 -17.01 -10.82 -1.65
CA LEU A 267 -16.97 -11.54 -2.92
C LEU A 267 -17.02 -13.06 -2.75
N GLY A 268 -16.71 -13.58 -1.56
CA GLY A 268 -16.79 -15.02 -1.24
C GLY A 268 -15.77 -15.90 -1.97
N PHE A 269 -14.67 -15.35 -2.51
CA PHE A 269 -13.65 -16.15 -3.18
C PHE A 269 -12.97 -17.12 -2.20
N ARG A 270 -12.64 -18.33 -2.65
CA ARG A 270 -12.10 -19.39 -1.81
C ARG A 270 -10.62 -19.69 -2.07
N LYS A 271 -10.07 -19.14 -3.13
CA LYS A 271 -8.68 -19.35 -3.54
C LYS A 271 -8.08 -18.02 -3.93
N LEU A 272 -6.86 -17.79 -3.50
CA LEU A 272 -6.04 -16.65 -3.86
C LEU A 272 -4.62 -17.16 -4.13
N HIS A 273 -4.06 -16.83 -5.29
CA HIS A 273 -2.64 -17.01 -5.55
C HIS A 273 -1.93 -15.69 -5.31
N VAL A 274 -0.72 -15.73 -4.79
CA VAL A 274 0.09 -14.55 -4.48
C VAL A 274 1.41 -14.63 -5.24
N VAL A 275 1.73 -13.61 -6.00
CA VAL A 275 3.00 -13.44 -6.71
C VAL A 275 3.64 -12.15 -6.24
N ALA A 276 4.87 -12.23 -5.77
CA ALA A 276 5.53 -11.06 -5.18
C ALA A 276 6.98 -10.93 -5.64
N HIS A 277 7.39 -9.70 -5.95
CA HIS A 277 8.74 -9.39 -6.41
C HIS A 277 9.53 -8.61 -5.37
N SER A 278 10.81 -8.96 -5.20
CA SER A 278 11.75 -8.19 -4.39
C SER A 278 11.24 -8.00 -2.95
N MET A 279 11.29 -6.78 -2.43
CA MET A 279 10.74 -6.38 -1.13
C MET A 279 9.27 -6.80 -0.96
N GLY A 280 8.50 -6.85 -2.04
CA GLY A 280 7.11 -7.31 -2.03
C GLY A 280 6.94 -8.74 -1.50
N GLY A 281 7.95 -9.60 -1.66
CA GLY A 281 7.93 -10.96 -1.08
C GLY A 281 7.91 -10.95 0.45
N LEU A 282 8.62 -10.00 1.07
CA LEU A 282 8.60 -9.82 2.52
C LEU A 282 7.22 -9.37 3.02
N VAL A 283 6.62 -8.40 2.30
CA VAL A 283 5.25 -7.93 2.57
C VAL A 283 4.24 -9.05 2.38
N ALA A 284 4.35 -9.80 1.28
CA ALA A 284 3.43 -10.90 0.97
C ALA A 284 3.51 -12.02 1.99
N ARG A 285 4.72 -12.39 2.46
CA ARG A 285 4.88 -13.41 3.50
C ARG A 285 4.23 -12.98 4.82
N ASP A 286 4.46 -11.75 5.27
CA ASP A 286 3.84 -11.22 6.49
C ASP A 286 2.31 -11.15 6.35
N PHE A 287 1.81 -10.72 5.18
CA PHE A 287 0.39 -10.77 4.84
C PHE A 287 -0.17 -12.19 4.97
N ILE A 288 0.46 -13.21 4.38
CA ILE A 288 0.00 -14.60 4.42
C ILE A 288 -0.08 -15.10 5.87
N LEU A 289 0.93 -14.79 6.68
CA LEU A 289 0.92 -15.14 8.10
C LEU A 289 -0.22 -14.44 8.86
N LYS A 290 -0.43 -13.15 8.65
CA LYS A 290 -1.55 -12.40 9.25
C LYS A 290 -2.90 -12.93 8.80
N ASN A 291 -3.05 -13.21 7.50
CA ASN A 291 -4.27 -13.74 6.93
C ASN A 291 -4.67 -15.09 7.57
N ALA A 292 -3.72 -15.99 7.69
CA ALA A 292 -3.97 -17.31 8.26
C ALA A 292 -4.14 -17.28 9.78
N TYR A 293 -3.29 -16.55 10.50
CA TYR A 293 -3.21 -16.68 11.97
C TYR A 293 -3.96 -15.59 12.74
N GLU A 294 -4.12 -14.39 12.15
CA GLU A 294 -4.86 -13.28 12.77
C GLU A 294 -6.30 -13.23 12.24
N SER A 295 -6.49 -13.19 10.91
CA SER A 295 -7.82 -13.18 10.29
C SER A 295 -8.46 -14.57 10.21
N ARG A 296 -7.70 -15.64 10.44
CA ARG A 296 -8.14 -17.05 10.40
C ARG A 296 -8.75 -17.45 9.06
N LEU A 297 -8.18 -16.93 7.97
CA LEU A 297 -8.59 -17.26 6.61
C LEU A 297 -7.62 -18.27 5.99
N ASP A 298 -8.17 -19.20 5.21
CA ASP A 298 -7.41 -20.21 4.49
C ASP A 298 -7.49 -20.02 2.96
N VAL A 299 -7.61 -18.77 2.52
CA VAL A 299 -7.83 -18.44 1.11
C VAL A 299 -6.57 -18.49 0.25
N VAL A 300 -5.40 -18.18 0.80
CA VAL A 300 -4.14 -18.22 0.04
C VAL A 300 -3.72 -19.66 -0.18
N ARG A 301 -3.66 -20.09 -1.46
CA ARG A 301 -3.32 -21.47 -1.84
C ARG A 301 -1.93 -21.62 -2.44
N GLN A 302 -1.45 -20.56 -3.08
CA GLN A 302 -0.12 -20.56 -3.66
C GLN A 302 0.57 -19.22 -3.42
N PHE A 303 1.85 -19.30 -3.14
CA PHE A 303 2.73 -18.15 -3.02
C PHE A 303 3.96 -18.37 -3.91
N VAL A 304 4.26 -17.41 -4.78
CA VAL A 304 5.47 -17.40 -5.60
C VAL A 304 6.24 -16.13 -5.30
N SER A 305 7.45 -16.26 -4.78
CA SER A 305 8.35 -15.12 -4.61
C SER A 305 9.35 -15.04 -5.75
N ILE A 306 9.66 -13.84 -6.21
CA ILE A 306 10.60 -13.55 -7.28
C ILE A 306 11.66 -12.61 -6.74
N SER A 307 12.92 -13.04 -6.70
CA SER A 307 14.10 -12.25 -6.29
C SER A 307 13.93 -11.51 -4.97
N SER A 308 13.27 -12.14 -3.99
CA SER A 308 12.96 -11.52 -2.70
C SER A 308 14.15 -11.58 -1.73
N PRO A 309 14.48 -10.47 -1.04
CA PRO A 309 15.61 -10.40 -0.10
C PRO A 309 15.26 -11.01 1.26
N TRP A 310 15.19 -12.33 1.37
CA TRP A 310 14.74 -13.03 2.57
C TRP A 310 15.59 -12.79 3.82
N ASN A 311 16.87 -12.46 3.63
CA ASN A 311 17.73 -11.99 4.73
C ASN A 311 17.98 -10.47 4.68
N GLY A 312 17.03 -9.72 4.14
CA GLY A 312 17.16 -8.28 4.01
C GLY A 312 18.16 -7.86 2.92
N HIS A 313 18.62 -6.63 3.00
CA HIS A 313 19.47 -5.99 2.01
C HIS A 313 20.60 -5.22 2.69
N ARG A 314 21.87 -5.59 2.44
CA ARG A 314 23.04 -5.00 3.17
C ARG A 314 23.18 -3.50 2.98
N LEU A 315 22.80 -2.95 1.83
CA LEU A 315 22.88 -1.51 1.61
C LEU A 315 21.91 -0.73 2.49
N THR A 316 20.76 -1.30 2.90
CA THR A 316 19.85 -0.64 3.83
C THR A 316 20.51 -0.41 5.19
N ALA A 317 21.33 -1.33 5.66
CA ALA A 317 22.08 -1.15 6.90
C ALA A 317 23.05 0.05 6.82
N LYS A 318 23.66 0.29 5.64
CA LYS A 318 24.50 1.49 5.42
C LYS A 318 23.63 2.75 5.36
N GLY A 319 22.46 2.67 4.67
CA GLY A 319 21.49 3.74 4.56
C GLY A 319 20.97 4.18 5.94
N VAL A 320 20.53 3.25 6.77
CA VAL A 320 20.04 3.52 8.13
C VAL A 320 21.09 4.26 8.98
N ARG A 321 22.38 3.91 8.83
CA ARG A 321 23.45 4.55 9.61
C ARG A 321 23.91 5.91 9.10
N ARG A 322 23.76 6.21 7.81
CA ARG A 322 24.44 7.34 7.15
C ARG A 322 23.55 8.30 6.39
N ALA A 323 22.32 7.90 6.04
CA ALA A 323 21.42 8.77 5.27
C ALA A 323 20.95 9.96 6.10
N PRO A 324 20.79 11.15 5.49
CA PRO A 324 20.24 12.33 6.14
C PRO A 324 18.81 12.16 6.66
N ALA A 325 18.03 11.30 6.00
CA ALA A 325 16.72 10.79 6.43
C ALA A 325 16.62 9.32 6.03
N VAL A 326 16.01 8.49 6.87
CA VAL A 326 15.93 7.05 6.67
C VAL A 326 14.52 6.69 6.19
N VAL A 327 14.43 6.03 5.04
CA VAL A 327 13.16 5.46 4.57
C VAL A 327 12.71 4.39 5.57
N PRO A 328 11.48 4.45 6.11
CA PRO A 328 11.05 3.52 7.16
C PRO A 328 11.23 2.03 6.81
N SER A 329 10.94 1.63 5.57
CA SER A 329 11.15 0.24 5.12
C SER A 329 12.61 -0.22 5.16
N TRP A 330 13.60 0.69 5.20
CA TRP A 330 15.00 0.29 5.34
C TRP A 330 15.29 -0.38 6.67
N HIS A 331 14.64 0.05 7.76
CA HIS A 331 14.82 -0.57 9.07
C HIS A 331 14.41 -2.05 9.05
N ASP A 332 13.32 -2.34 8.34
CA ASP A 332 12.80 -3.71 8.22
C ASP A 332 13.70 -4.58 7.32
N MET A 333 14.29 -3.98 6.28
CA MET A 333 15.18 -4.67 5.35
C MET A 333 16.64 -4.76 5.80
N VAL A 334 17.01 -4.27 6.98
CA VAL A 334 18.36 -4.56 7.54
C VAL A 334 18.47 -6.07 7.74
N PRO A 335 19.58 -6.72 7.32
CA PRO A 335 19.80 -8.13 7.61
C PRO A 335 19.60 -8.46 9.08
N ASP A 336 18.88 -9.54 9.35
CA ASP A 336 18.50 -9.96 10.71
C ASP A 336 17.74 -8.90 11.53
N SER A 337 17.04 -7.98 10.89
CA SER A 337 16.15 -7.05 11.59
C SER A 337 15.09 -7.79 12.41
N PRO A 338 14.48 -7.13 13.41
CA PRO A 338 13.35 -7.73 14.13
C PRO A 338 12.22 -8.17 13.18
N PHE A 339 11.97 -7.40 12.11
CA PHE A 339 10.97 -7.75 11.10
C PHE A 339 11.36 -9.02 10.33
N ILE A 340 12.60 -9.11 9.80
CA ILE A 340 13.08 -10.33 9.11
C ILE A 340 12.99 -11.54 10.03
N ARG A 341 13.38 -11.42 11.29
CA ARG A 341 13.24 -12.54 12.25
C ARG A 341 11.79 -12.94 12.49
N SER A 342 10.88 -11.98 12.58
CA SER A 342 9.45 -12.25 12.79
C SER A 342 8.81 -13.01 11.64
N LEU A 343 9.23 -12.74 10.39
CA LEU A 343 8.76 -13.47 9.21
C LEU A 343 8.97 -14.98 9.31
N PHE A 344 10.05 -15.42 9.96
CA PHE A 344 10.41 -16.84 10.10
C PHE A 344 10.19 -17.39 11.52
N ALA A 345 9.56 -16.61 12.40
CA ALA A 345 9.13 -17.09 13.71
C ALA A 345 7.97 -18.10 13.61
N ARG A 346 7.26 -18.09 12.50
CA ARG A 346 6.22 -19.07 12.14
C ARG A 346 6.43 -19.56 10.73
N HIS A 347 6.10 -20.83 10.49
CA HIS A 347 6.05 -21.40 9.15
C HIS A 347 4.87 -20.86 8.35
N LEU A 348 4.99 -20.88 7.03
CA LEU A 348 3.83 -20.72 6.17
C LEU A 348 2.81 -21.83 6.48
N PRO A 349 1.50 -21.53 6.38
CA PRO A 349 0.47 -22.54 6.59
C PRO A 349 0.63 -23.73 5.62
N GLU A 350 0.37 -24.95 6.07
CA GLU A 350 0.53 -26.16 5.25
C GLU A 350 -0.33 -26.18 3.98
N PHE A 351 -1.44 -25.41 3.98
CA PHE A 351 -2.29 -25.29 2.81
C PHE A 351 -1.74 -24.30 1.73
N VAL A 352 -0.63 -23.62 2.03
CA VAL A 352 0.04 -22.70 1.10
C VAL A 352 1.20 -23.42 0.41
N THR A 353 1.09 -23.60 -0.90
CA THR A 353 2.23 -24.07 -1.70
C THR A 353 3.15 -22.88 -1.96
N TYR A 354 4.42 -22.98 -1.54
CA TYR A 354 5.41 -21.92 -1.76
C TYR A 354 6.44 -22.34 -2.80
N ASP A 355 6.64 -21.48 -3.80
CA ASP A 355 7.67 -21.63 -4.84
C ASP A 355 8.58 -20.39 -4.83
N LEU A 356 9.91 -20.60 -4.93
CA LEU A 356 10.91 -19.54 -4.87
C LEU A 356 11.61 -19.41 -6.23
N LEU A 357 11.51 -18.24 -6.85
CA LEU A 357 12.23 -17.86 -8.05
C LEU A 357 13.30 -16.82 -7.69
N PHE A 358 14.51 -16.98 -8.23
CA PHE A 358 15.59 -16.04 -8.00
C PHE A 358 16.33 -15.70 -9.28
N SER A 359 16.90 -14.49 -9.35
CA SER A 359 17.74 -14.00 -10.43
C SER A 359 19.20 -13.97 -9.98
N TYR A 360 20.15 -14.18 -10.93
CA TYR A 360 21.56 -14.22 -10.58
C TYR A 360 22.47 -13.45 -11.53
N ARG A 361 21.96 -12.77 -12.55
CA ARG A 361 22.74 -11.95 -13.45
C ARG A 361 22.92 -10.53 -12.89
N GLY A 362 24.07 -10.26 -12.31
CA GLY A 362 24.41 -8.92 -11.84
C GLY A 362 25.90 -8.77 -11.59
N ASP A 363 26.41 -7.55 -11.83
CA ASP A 363 27.80 -7.18 -11.63
C ASP A 363 27.94 -5.96 -10.70
N CYS A 364 26.94 -5.72 -9.85
CA CYS A 364 26.95 -4.57 -8.96
C CYS A 364 28.15 -4.66 -8.01
N ARG A 365 29.20 -3.86 -8.29
CA ARG A 365 30.47 -3.84 -7.57
C ARG A 365 30.39 -3.31 -6.13
N PHE A 366 29.23 -2.81 -5.73
CA PHE A 366 28.98 -2.42 -4.32
C PHE A 366 28.74 -3.63 -3.41
N PHE A 367 28.48 -4.80 -3.99
CA PHE A 367 28.37 -6.07 -3.28
C PHE A 367 29.69 -6.84 -3.32
N LEU A 368 29.98 -7.54 -2.23
CA LEU A 368 31.14 -8.44 -2.12
C LEU A 368 30.80 -9.86 -2.59
N GLU A 369 29.54 -10.15 -2.81
CA GLU A 369 28.99 -11.47 -3.15
C GLU A 369 28.27 -11.42 -4.50
N ASN A 370 28.01 -12.60 -5.06
CA ASN A 370 27.18 -12.72 -6.25
C ASN A 370 25.78 -12.13 -5.99
N ASN A 371 25.27 -11.41 -6.97
CA ASN A 371 24.01 -10.67 -6.87
C ASN A 371 23.32 -10.58 -8.23
N ASP A 372 22.09 -10.09 -8.25
CA ASP A 372 21.30 -9.86 -9.45
C ASP A 372 21.33 -8.39 -9.92
N GLY A 373 22.30 -7.61 -9.46
CA GLY A 373 22.38 -6.16 -9.67
C GLY A 373 21.77 -5.33 -8.54
N THR A 374 20.91 -5.94 -7.71
CA THR A 374 20.22 -5.25 -6.61
C THR A 374 20.32 -6.03 -5.30
N VAL A 375 20.07 -7.34 -5.30
CA VAL A 375 20.02 -8.19 -4.10
C VAL A 375 21.07 -9.29 -4.20
N GLU A 376 21.77 -9.55 -3.09
CA GLU A 376 22.72 -10.67 -2.99
C GLU A 376 21.97 -12.01 -3.12
N ILE A 377 22.57 -12.96 -3.86
CA ILE A 377 22.03 -14.31 -4.03
C ILE A 377 21.87 -15.01 -2.66
N SER A 378 22.82 -14.78 -1.75
CA SER A 378 22.74 -15.32 -0.38
C SER A 378 21.50 -14.84 0.38
N SER A 379 21.03 -13.62 0.09
CA SER A 379 19.78 -13.11 0.66
C SER A 379 18.54 -13.68 -0.02
N GLN A 380 18.55 -13.79 -1.36
CA GLN A 380 17.44 -14.40 -2.10
C GLN A 380 17.25 -15.88 -1.72
N LEU A 381 18.36 -16.58 -1.48
CA LEU A 381 18.42 -18.00 -1.12
C LEU A 381 18.68 -18.21 0.38
N ASP A 382 18.12 -17.37 1.25
CA ASP A 382 18.18 -17.62 2.69
C ASP A 382 17.62 -18.98 3.04
N MET A 383 18.33 -19.74 3.87
CA MET A 383 18.01 -21.12 4.20
C MET A 383 16.62 -21.28 4.85
N ARG A 384 16.12 -20.24 5.54
CA ARG A 384 14.78 -20.26 6.15
C ARG A 384 13.71 -20.30 5.07
N ALA A 385 13.86 -19.50 4.00
CA ALA A 385 12.94 -19.50 2.87
C ALA A 385 13.05 -20.79 2.03
N GLN A 386 14.29 -21.26 1.79
CA GLN A 386 14.53 -22.50 1.04
C GLN A 386 13.86 -23.72 1.68
N ARG A 387 13.90 -23.84 3.01
CA ARG A 387 13.30 -24.97 3.75
C ARG A 387 11.79 -25.08 3.61
N GLU A 388 11.12 -23.96 3.34
CA GLU A 388 9.67 -23.90 3.15
C GLU A 388 9.26 -23.97 1.68
N ALA A 389 10.21 -23.64 0.79
CA ALA A 389 9.96 -23.66 -0.66
C ALA A 389 9.83 -25.11 -1.16
N ARG A 390 8.73 -25.39 -1.84
CA ARG A 390 8.51 -26.65 -2.53
C ARG A 390 9.45 -26.81 -3.73
N ARG A 391 9.66 -25.72 -4.46
CA ARG A 391 10.49 -25.66 -5.68
C ARG A 391 11.30 -24.36 -5.67
N ILE A 392 12.52 -24.45 -6.22
CA ILE A 392 13.43 -23.32 -6.34
C ILE A 392 13.94 -23.28 -7.78
N TYR A 393 13.81 -22.13 -8.44
CA TYR A 393 14.26 -21.92 -9.80
C TYR A 393 15.13 -20.67 -9.89
N GLY A 394 16.28 -20.80 -10.56
CA GLY A 394 17.18 -19.68 -10.85
C GLY A 394 17.16 -19.32 -12.33
N PHE A 395 17.23 -18.00 -12.60
CA PHE A 395 17.20 -17.45 -13.95
C PHE A 395 18.39 -16.54 -14.20
N ASP A 396 18.98 -16.66 -15.40
CA ASP A 396 20.03 -15.76 -15.87
C ASP A 396 19.45 -14.40 -16.29
N GLU A 397 18.88 -13.73 -15.28
CA GLU A 397 18.22 -12.44 -15.38
C GLU A 397 18.75 -11.51 -14.27
N ASP A 398 18.68 -10.20 -14.50
CA ASP A 398 18.90 -9.22 -13.45
C ASP A 398 17.63 -9.03 -12.61
N HIS A 399 17.73 -8.19 -11.56
CA HIS A 399 16.65 -7.98 -10.59
C HIS A 399 15.34 -7.48 -11.21
N GLY A 400 15.41 -6.69 -12.27
CA GLY A 400 14.23 -6.16 -12.97
C GLY A 400 13.82 -7.02 -14.15
N SER A 401 14.79 -7.47 -14.96
CA SER A 401 14.53 -8.21 -16.18
C SER A 401 13.87 -9.58 -15.96
N ILE A 402 13.95 -10.15 -14.75
CA ILE A 402 13.25 -11.38 -14.40
C ILE A 402 11.73 -11.27 -14.56
N LEU A 403 11.16 -10.08 -14.46
CA LEU A 403 9.72 -9.83 -14.65
C LEU A 403 9.30 -9.82 -16.13
N THR A 404 10.27 -9.66 -17.04
CA THR A 404 10.04 -9.62 -18.51
C THR A 404 10.71 -10.80 -19.22
N GLY A 405 11.56 -11.57 -18.53
CA GLY A 405 12.28 -12.70 -19.04
C GLY A 405 11.35 -13.86 -19.43
N ALA A 406 11.41 -14.26 -20.70
CA ALA A 406 10.48 -15.25 -21.27
C ALA A 406 10.48 -16.60 -20.51
N GLU A 407 11.66 -17.07 -20.06
CA GLU A 407 11.79 -18.32 -19.31
C GLU A 407 11.20 -18.21 -17.90
N ALA A 408 11.45 -17.09 -17.21
CA ALA A 408 10.93 -16.83 -15.89
C ALA A 408 9.39 -16.72 -15.92
N ILE A 409 8.85 -15.97 -16.88
CA ILE A 409 7.40 -15.87 -17.09
C ILE A 409 6.78 -17.23 -17.39
N ALA A 410 7.35 -17.98 -18.32
CA ALA A 410 6.83 -19.30 -18.69
C ALA A 410 6.85 -20.26 -17.49
N GLN A 411 7.88 -20.19 -16.64
CA GLN A 411 7.92 -21.00 -15.42
C GLN A 411 6.87 -20.55 -14.40
N LEU A 412 6.70 -19.23 -14.19
CA LEU A 412 5.68 -18.70 -13.29
C LEU A 412 4.28 -19.14 -13.72
N VAL A 413 3.95 -19.01 -15.01
CA VAL A 413 2.65 -19.43 -15.56
C VAL A 413 2.42 -20.94 -15.36
N ARG A 414 3.46 -21.77 -15.58
CA ARG A 414 3.38 -23.21 -15.28
C ARG A 414 3.10 -23.49 -13.81
N LEU A 415 3.77 -22.76 -12.89
CA LEU A 415 3.56 -22.91 -11.46
C LEU A 415 2.12 -22.56 -11.06
N LEU A 416 1.60 -21.43 -11.53
CA LEU A 416 0.23 -20.99 -11.25
C LEU A 416 -0.81 -21.96 -11.83
N SER A 417 -0.51 -22.59 -12.98
CA SER A 417 -1.41 -23.50 -13.67
C SER A 417 -1.39 -24.94 -13.14
N ALA A 418 -0.39 -25.30 -12.35
CA ALA A 418 -0.26 -26.64 -11.81
C ALA A 418 -1.41 -26.97 -10.83
N PRO A 419 -1.99 -28.18 -10.86
CA PRO A 419 -2.93 -28.60 -9.84
C PRO A 419 -2.31 -28.55 -8.44
N ALA A 420 -3.08 -28.11 -7.45
CA ALA A 420 -2.64 -28.16 -6.07
C ALA A 420 -2.28 -29.62 -5.70
N GLY A 421 -1.02 -29.83 -5.28
CA GLY A 421 -0.54 -31.18 -4.93
C GLY A 421 0.18 -31.95 -6.04
N SER A 422 0.26 -31.44 -7.28
CA SER A 422 1.01 -32.09 -8.35
C SER A 422 2.52 -32.15 -8.02
N PRO A 423 3.20 -33.29 -8.14
CA PRO A 423 4.63 -33.39 -7.93
C PRO A 423 5.47 -32.81 -9.09
N TYR A 424 4.86 -32.38 -10.20
CA TYR A 424 5.53 -31.85 -11.41
C TYR A 424 5.08 -30.46 -11.76
#